data_221f0626702ebaf9e9155719286a8aeb
#
_entry.id   221f0626702ebaf9e9155719286a8aeb
#
_cell.length_a   1.000
_cell.length_b   1.000
_cell.length_c   1.000
_cell.angle_alpha   90.00
_cell.angle_beta   90.00
_cell.angle_gamma   90.00
#
_symmetry.space_group_name_H-M   'P 1'
#
loop_
_entity.id
_entity.type
_entity.pdbx_description
1 polymer ?
#
loop_
_entity_poly.entity_id
_entity_poly.type
_entity_poly.pdbx_seq_one_letter_code
_entity_poly.pdbx_strand_id
1 'polypeptide(L)'
;LLLICAGIAIRSLPSPYLLFGGTAVIGGGIALGNVLLPGLIKRDFPHSVARLTGAYSLTMGAAAALGSAMVVPLALNGFGWQGALFMLMCFPLLALFLWLPQWRSQQHANLSTSRALHTRGIWRSPLAWQVTLFLGINSLVYYVIIGWLPAILISHGYSEAQAGSLHGLLQLATAAPGLLIPLFLHHVKDQRGIAAFVALMCAVGAVGLCFMPAHAITWT
;
A
#
# COMPACT_ATOMS: atom_id res chain seq x y z
N LEU A 1 7.30 2.93 -11.75
CA LEU A 1 8.57 2.53 -11.11
C LEU A 1 9.62 3.64 -11.21
N LEU A 2 9.89 4.20 -12.39
CA LEU A 2 10.86 5.31 -12.54
C LEU A 2 10.53 6.52 -11.66
N LEU A 3 9.25 6.90 -11.54
CA LEU A 3 8.82 7.96 -10.63
C LEU A 3 9.15 7.64 -9.17
N ILE A 4 9.00 6.39 -8.76
CA ILE A 4 9.32 5.95 -7.40
C ILE A 4 10.83 6.06 -7.16
N CYS A 5 11.66 5.58 -8.08
CA CYS A 5 13.12 5.72 -8.00
C CYS A 5 13.55 7.19 -7.93
N ALA A 6 13.03 8.03 -8.83
CA ALA A 6 13.32 9.45 -8.85
C ALA A 6 12.88 10.14 -7.55
N GLY A 7 11.69 9.80 -7.05
CA GLY A 7 11.18 10.36 -5.81
C GLY A 7 12.00 9.94 -4.58
N ILE A 8 12.50 8.70 -4.50
CA ILE A 8 13.41 8.25 -3.45
C ILE A 8 14.72 9.04 -3.52
N ALA A 9 15.31 9.18 -4.71
CA ALA A 9 16.54 9.95 -4.90
C ALA A 9 16.36 11.41 -4.47
N ILE A 10 15.29 12.08 -4.89
CA ILE A 10 14.98 13.47 -4.50
C ILE A 10 14.77 13.58 -2.99
N ARG A 11 14.03 12.66 -2.39
CA ARG A 11 13.73 12.65 -0.95
C ARG A 11 14.98 12.44 -0.07
N SER A 12 15.98 11.74 -0.58
CA SER A 12 17.23 11.46 0.14
C SER A 12 18.17 12.68 0.21
N LEU A 13 17.86 13.77 -0.49
CA LEU A 13 18.65 15.00 -0.44
C LEU A 13 18.36 15.81 0.84
N PRO A 14 19.36 16.50 1.42
CA PRO A 14 19.24 17.21 2.69
C PRO A 14 18.49 18.55 2.55
N SER A 15 17.23 18.52 2.17
CA SER A 15 16.39 19.71 2.08
C SER A 15 14.92 19.36 2.41
N PRO A 16 14.26 20.10 3.30
CA PRO A 16 12.85 19.88 3.62
C PRO A 16 11.94 19.95 2.40
N TYR A 17 12.18 20.88 1.48
CA TYR A 17 11.39 21.01 0.24
C TYR A 17 11.52 19.78 -0.66
N LEU A 18 12.73 19.24 -0.77
CA LEU A 18 13.00 18.02 -1.55
C LEU A 18 12.44 16.78 -0.87
N LEU A 19 12.40 16.74 0.46
CA LEU A 19 11.74 15.68 1.23
C LEU A 19 10.25 15.60 0.88
N PHE A 20 9.52 16.73 0.93
CA PHE A 20 8.10 16.77 0.58
C PHE A 20 7.87 16.53 -0.91
N GLY A 21 8.66 17.18 -1.77
CA GLY A 21 8.57 17.01 -3.22
C GLY A 21 8.84 15.56 -3.65
N GLY A 22 9.90 14.94 -3.14
CA GLY A 22 10.22 13.53 -3.38
C GLY A 22 9.11 12.59 -2.90
N THR A 23 8.53 12.87 -1.73
CA THR A 23 7.40 12.10 -1.20
C THR A 23 6.16 12.22 -2.10
N ALA A 24 5.86 13.40 -2.62
CA ALA A 24 4.76 13.60 -3.57
C ALA A 24 4.98 12.82 -4.88
N VAL A 25 6.21 12.82 -5.40
CA VAL A 25 6.58 12.05 -6.60
C VAL A 25 6.44 10.53 -6.36
N ILE A 26 6.89 10.02 -5.19
CA ILE A 26 6.70 8.62 -4.81
C ILE A 26 5.21 8.29 -4.74
N GLY A 27 4.43 9.12 -4.05
CA GLY A 27 2.98 8.95 -3.93
C GLY A 27 2.27 8.90 -5.28
N GLY A 28 2.62 9.78 -6.21
CA GLY A 28 2.14 9.75 -7.59
C GLY A 28 2.48 8.44 -8.32
N GLY A 29 3.72 7.96 -8.16
CA GLY A 29 4.16 6.68 -8.73
C GLY A 29 3.40 5.48 -8.17
N ILE A 30 3.16 5.46 -6.86
CA ILE A 30 2.36 4.42 -6.18
C ILE A 30 0.90 4.47 -6.62
N ALA A 31 0.31 5.66 -6.71
CA ALA A 31 -1.08 5.85 -7.15
C ALA A 31 -1.29 5.29 -8.56
N LEU A 32 -0.38 5.59 -9.50
CA LEU A 32 -0.41 5.01 -10.84
C LEU A 32 -0.32 3.47 -10.81
N GLY A 33 0.57 2.91 -10.00
CA GLY A 33 0.69 1.46 -9.82
C GLY A 33 -0.60 0.83 -9.32
N ASN A 34 -1.20 1.41 -8.28
CA ASN A 34 -2.43 0.91 -7.66
C ASN A 34 -3.64 0.95 -8.61
N VAL A 35 -3.68 1.90 -9.54
CA VAL A 35 -4.75 1.96 -10.56
C VAL A 35 -4.50 1.01 -11.73
N LEU A 36 -3.26 0.94 -12.20
CA LEU A 36 -2.92 0.19 -13.40
C LEU A 36 -2.87 -1.33 -13.13
N LEU A 37 -2.35 -1.76 -11.98
CA LEU A 37 -2.12 -3.17 -11.69
C LEU A 37 -3.40 -4.01 -11.66
N PRO A 38 -4.48 -3.61 -10.96
CA PRO A 38 -5.75 -4.34 -11.02
C PRO A 38 -6.37 -4.36 -12.42
N GLY A 39 -6.20 -3.27 -13.18
CA GLY A 39 -6.63 -3.19 -14.58
C GLY A 39 -5.93 -4.21 -15.46
N LEU A 40 -4.61 -4.33 -15.32
CA LEU A 40 -3.80 -5.33 -16.05
C LEU A 40 -4.19 -6.76 -15.67
N ILE A 41 -4.32 -7.04 -14.38
CA ILE A 41 -4.72 -8.37 -13.88
C ILE A 41 -6.08 -8.77 -14.47
N LYS A 42 -7.05 -7.86 -14.46
CA LYS A 42 -8.40 -8.12 -15.00
C LYS A 42 -8.38 -8.33 -16.51
N ARG A 43 -7.51 -7.63 -17.23
CA ARG A 43 -7.35 -7.75 -18.68
C ARG A 43 -6.70 -9.06 -19.09
N ASP A 44 -5.56 -9.39 -18.46
CA ASP A 44 -4.69 -10.47 -18.91
C ASP A 44 -5.02 -11.81 -18.23
N PHE A 45 -5.63 -11.78 -17.03
CA PHE A 45 -5.97 -12.96 -16.24
C PHE A 45 -7.38 -12.92 -15.67
N PRO A 46 -8.44 -12.84 -16.50
CA PRO A 46 -9.82 -12.64 -16.04
C PRO A 46 -10.33 -13.77 -15.13
N HIS A 47 -9.82 -15.00 -15.30
CA HIS A 47 -10.21 -16.15 -14.49
C HIS A 47 -9.46 -16.28 -13.16
N SER A 48 -8.40 -15.50 -12.93
CA SER A 48 -7.52 -15.60 -11.78
C SER A 48 -7.39 -14.28 -11.00
N VAL A 49 -8.31 -13.34 -11.21
CA VAL A 49 -8.24 -11.98 -10.65
C VAL A 49 -8.10 -12.02 -9.13
N ALA A 50 -8.97 -12.78 -8.43
CA ALA A 50 -8.94 -12.84 -6.97
C ALA A 50 -7.62 -13.42 -6.44
N ARG A 51 -7.12 -14.52 -7.05
CA ARG A 51 -5.89 -15.17 -6.65
C ARG A 51 -4.67 -14.27 -6.86
N LEU A 52 -4.56 -13.61 -8.01
CA LEU A 52 -3.46 -12.69 -8.31
C LEU A 52 -3.53 -11.43 -7.47
N THR A 53 -4.74 -10.92 -7.18
CA THR A 53 -4.92 -9.79 -6.27
C THR A 53 -4.45 -10.14 -4.86
N GLY A 54 -4.79 -11.31 -4.34
CA GLY A 54 -4.29 -11.80 -3.05
C GLY A 54 -2.77 -11.94 -3.04
N ALA A 55 -2.19 -12.52 -4.11
CA ALA A 55 -0.75 -12.71 -4.22
C ALA A 55 0.03 -11.38 -4.23
N TYR A 56 -0.40 -10.39 -5.02
CA TYR A 56 0.29 -9.09 -5.02
C TYR A 56 0.11 -8.33 -3.70
N SER A 57 -1.06 -8.42 -3.05
CA SER A 57 -1.28 -7.81 -1.74
C SER A 57 -0.34 -8.39 -0.68
N LEU A 58 -0.14 -9.72 -0.69
CA LEU A 58 0.84 -10.38 0.18
C LEU A 58 2.26 -9.88 -0.11
N THR A 59 2.65 -9.81 -1.38
CA THR A 59 3.98 -9.33 -1.79
C THR A 59 4.19 -7.88 -1.34
N MET A 60 3.17 -7.04 -1.47
CA MET A 60 3.22 -5.65 -0.97
C MET A 60 3.41 -5.61 0.54
N GLY A 61 2.64 -6.39 1.30
CA GLY A 61 2.77 -6.47 2.76
C GLY A 61 4.14 -6.99 3.20
N ALA A 62 4.64 -8.04 2.56
CA ALA A 62 5.97 -8.59 2.84
C ALA A 62 7.09 -7.57 2.53
N ALA A 63 7.02 -6.88 1.40
CA ALA A 63 7.98 -5.84 1.04
C ALA A 63 7.94 -4.66 2.02
N ALA A 64 6.74 -4.24 2.44
CA ALA A 64 6.56 -3.18 3.43
C ALA A 64 7.11 -3.58 4.80
N ALA A 65 6.88 -4.83 5.23
CA ALA A 65 7.43 -5.38 6.48
C ALA A 65 8.95 -5.43 6.46
N LEU A 66 9.54 -5.94 5.38
CA LEU A 66 10.99 -5.98 5.20
C LEU A 66 11.58 -4.57 5.20
N GLY A 67 11.01 -3.64 4.45
CA GLY A 67 11.44 -2.25 4.42
C GLY A 67 11.40 -1.59 5.80
N SER A 68 10.30 -1.78 6.53
CA SER A 68 10.14 -1.24 7.89
C SER A 68 11.11 -1.85 8.89
N ALA A 69 11.36 -3.16 8.82
CA ALA A 69 12.30 -3.84 9.71
C ALA A 69 13.77 -3.46 9.43
N MET A 70 14.11 -3.18 8.17
CA MET A 70 15.48 -2.90 7.75
C MET A 70 15.89 -1.42 7.91
N VAL A 71 14.93 -0.47 7.84
CA VAL A 71 15.25 0.97 7.79
C VAL A 71 15.98 1.46 9.04
N VAL A 72 15.54 1.02 10.24
CA VAL A 72 16.13 1.45 11.51
C VAL A 72 17.54 0.87 11.69
N PRO A 73 17.79 -0.44 11.56
CA PRO A 73 19.15 -0.98 11.59
C PRO A 73 20.10 -0.33 10.58
N LEU A 74 19.63 -0.08 9.35
CA LEU A 74 20.46 0.58 8.34
C LEU A 74 20.83 2.02 8.75
N ALA A 75 19.88 2.77 9.31
CA ALA A 75 20.12 4.13 9.76
C ALA A 75 21.13 4.18 10.93
N LEU A 76 21.05 3.22 11.88
CA LEU A 76 21.93 3.14 13.05
C LEU A 76 23.36 2.66 12.72
N ASN A 77 23.54 1.89 11.65
CA ASN A 77 24.84 1.39 11.20
C ASN A 77 25.71 2.45 10.47
N GLY A 78 25.46 3.73 10.69
CA GLY A 78 26.29 4.82 10.19
C GLY A 78 25.86 5.42 8.84
N PHE A 79 24.86 4.88 8.18
CA PHE A 79 24.36 5.42 6.91
C PHE A 79 23.43 6.62 7.09
N GLY A 80 22.97 6.87 8.32
CA GLY A 80 21.95 7.87 8.60
C GLY A 80 20.61 7.54 7.94
N TRP A 81 19.58 8.35 8.19
CA TRP A 81 18.24 8.11 7.63
C TRP A 81 18.20 8.29 6.10
N GLN A 82 18.99 9.20 5.54
CA GLN A 82 19.06 9.41 4.09
C GLN A 82 19.68 8.21 3.37
N GLY A 83 20.78 7.68 3.89
CA GLY A 83 21.44 6.50 3.34
C GLY A 83 20.57 5.25 3.44
N ALA A 84 19.87 5.06 4.56
CA ALA A 84 18.91 3.97 4.73
C ALA A 84 17.78 4.04 3.70
N LEU A 85 17.21 5.24 3.48
CA LEU A 85 16.19 5.44 2.45
C LEU A 85 16.72 5.20 1.03
N PHE A 86 17.94 5.66 0.75
CA PHE A 86 18.56 5.45 -0.55
C PHE A 86 18.82 3.96 -0.83
N MET A 87 19.23 3.19 0.19
CA MET A 87 19.38 1.74 0.06
C MET A 87 18.08 1.02 -0.29
N LEU A 88 16.95 1.49 0.24
CA LEU A 88 15.64 0.93 -0.12
C LEU A 88 15.27 1.13 -1.60
N MET A 89 16.00 1.96 -2.34
CA MET A 89 15.85 2.12 -3.78
C MET A 89 16.15 0.83 -4.55
N CYS A 90 16.85 -0.14 -3.95
CA CYS A 90 17.11 -1.45 -4.56
C CYS A 90 15.81 -2.19 -4.91
N PHE A 91 14.73 -2.05 -4.11
CA PHE A 91 13.45 -2.72 -4.37
C PHE A 91 12.77 -2.25 -5.68
N PRO A 92 12.53 -0.93 -5.88
CA PRO A 92 11.93 -0.47 -7.13
C PRO A 92 12.87 -0.62 -8.34
N LEU A 93 14.20 -0.61 -8.14
CA LEU A 93 15.16 -0.92 -9.22
C LEU A 93 15.08 -2.39 -9.62
N LEU A 94 15.04 -3.31 -8.65
CA LEU A 94 14.84 -4.74 -8.90
C LEU A 94 13.50 -4.98 -9.62
N ALA A 95 12.43 -4.36 -9.15
CA ALA A 95 11.14 -4.45 -9.81
C ALA A 95 11.18 -3.90 -11.25
N LEU A 96 11.88 -2.80 -11.48
CA LEU A 96 12.08 -2.24 -12.82
C LEU A 96 12.82 -3.23 -13.73
N PHE A 97 13.89 -3.83 -13.22
CA PHE A 97 14.67 -4.82 -13.95
C PHE A 97 13.84 -6.07 -14.33
N LEU A 98 13.06 -6.58 -13.37
CA LEU A 98 12.14 -7.70 -13.61
C LEU A 98 11.02 -7.36 -14.60
N TRP A 99 10.67 -6.07 -14.73
CA TRP A 99 9.64 -5.62 -15.65
C TRP A 99 10.15 -5.35 -17.08
N LEU A 100 11.47 -5.19 -17.27
CA LEU A 100 12.07 -4.89 -18.60
C LEU A 100 11.69 -5.89 -19.70
N PRO A 101 11.66 -7.23 -19.47
CA PRO A 101 11.26 -8.18 -20.50
C PRO A 101 9.82 -7.98 -20.98
N GLN A 102 8.93 -7.53 -20.07
CA GLN A 102 7.52 -7.30 -20.39
C GLN A 102 7.33 -6.16 -21.41
N TRP A 103 8.24 -5.21 -21.46
CA TRP A 103 8.18 -4.11 -22.44
C TRP A 103 8.27 -4.62 -23.87
N ARG A 104 9.02 -5.69 -24.11
CA ARG A 104 9.15 -6.31 -25.43
C ARG A 104 7.95 -7.19 -25.82
N SER A 105 7.22 -7.70 -24.82
CA SER A 105 6.09 -8.63 -25.04
C SER A 105 4.78 -7.92 -25.43
N GLN A 106 4.68 -6.60 -25.32
CA GLN A 106 3.44 -5.85 -25.59
C GLN A 106 3.07 -5.72 -27.07
N GLN A 107 3.88 -6.17 -28.01
CA GLN A 107 3.62 -6.04 -29.45
C GLN A 107 2.46 -6.92 -29.98
N HIS A 108 1.91 -7.82 -29.17
CA HIS A 108 0.82 -8.71 -29.58
C HIS A 108 -0.48 -8.54 -28.78
N ALA A 109 -0.61 -7.48 -27.98
CA ALA A 109 -1.90 -7.13 -27.41
C ALA A 109 -2.80 -6.61 -28.55
N ASN A 110 -3.51 -7.54 -29.19
CA ASN A 110 -4.64 -7.19 -30.04
C ASN A 110 -5.46 -6.15 -29.28
N LEU A 111 -5.57 -4.96 -29.87
CA LEU A 111 -6.52 -3.92 -29.49
C LEU A 111 -7.92 -4.50 -29.70
N SER A 112 -8.29 -5.47 -28.88
CA SER A 112 -9.68 -5.82 -28.67
C SER A 112 -10.30 -4.54 -28.16
N THR A 113 -11.01 -3.89 -29.05
CA THR A 113 -11.80 -2.67 -28.89
C THR A 113 -12.46 -2.70 -27.51
N SER A 114 -11.73 -2.22 -26.50
CA SER A 114 -12.33 -1.88 -25.22
C SER A 114 -13.31 -0.76 -25.56
N ARG A 115 -14.58 -1.15 -25.60
CA ARG A 115 -15.71 -0.26 -25.78
C ARG A 115 -15.45 0.94 -24.90
N ALA A 116 -15.13 2.08 -25.50
CA ALA A 116 -14.89 3.34 -24.80
C ALA A 116 -16.14 3.61 -23.99
N LEU A 117 -16.12 3.15 -22.74
CA LEU A 117 -17.16 3.49 -21.77
C LEU A 117 -17.19 5.02 -21.73
N HIS A 118 -18.34 5.58 -22.00
CA HIS A 118 -18.58 7.01 -22.01
C HIS A 118 -18.15 7.58 -20.67
N THR A 119 -16.88 8.02 -20.59
CA THR A 119 -16.26 8.58 -19.38
C THR A 119 -17.01 9.79 -18.83
N ARG A 120 -17.77 10.48 -19.67
CA ARG A 120 -18.60 11.63 -19.25
C ARG A 120 -19.68 11.29 -18.20
N GLY A 121 -20.18 10.04 -18.15
CA GLY A 121 -21.21 9.61 -17.19
C GLY A 121 -20.66 9.29 -15.79
N ILE A 122 -19.39 8.90 -15.66
CA ILE A 122 -18.80 8.43 -14.38
C ILE A 122 -18.71 9.57 -13.36
N TRP A 123 -18.28 10.75 -13.78
CA TRP A 123 -18.17 11.94 -12.92
C TRP A 123 -19.51 12.45 -12.38
N ARG A 124 -20.61 12.09 -13.01
CA ARG A 124 -21.97 12.45 -12.59
C ARG A 124 -22.70 11.32 -11.85
N SER A 125 -22.09 10.17 -11.73
CA SER A 125 -22.68 9.02 -11.04
C SER A 125 -22.56 9.15 -9.52
N PRO A 126 -23.67 9.23 -8.77
CA PRO A 126 -23.63 9.25 -7.31
C PRO A 126 -22.96 8.02 -6.73
N LEU A 127 -23.16 6.85 -7.35
CA LEU A 127 -22.54 5.60 -6.94
C LEU A 127 -21.01 5.66 -7.07
N ALA A 128 -20.48 6.24 -8.16
CA ALA A 128 -19.06 6.39 -8.34
C ALA A 128 -18.45 7.27 -7.22
N TRP A 129 -19.12 8.35 -6.84
CA TRP A 129 -18.68 9.21 -5.74
C TRP A 129 -18.77 8.52 -4.38
N GLN A 130 -19.82 7.76 -4.10
CA GLN A 130 -19.95 6.98 -2.86
C GLN A 130 -18.81 5.98 -2.72
N VAL A 131 -18.49 5.21 -3.76
CA VAL A 131 -17.37 4.26 -3.77
C VAL A 131 -16.05 4.98 -3.59
N THR A 132 -15.83 6.09 -4.29
CA THR A 132 -14.59 6.88 -4.19
C THR A 132 -14.40 7.44 -2.78
N LEU A 133 -15.44 8.01 -2.19
CA LEU A 133 -15.39 8.55 -0.82
C LEU A 133 -15.16 7.44 0.21
N PHE A 134 -15.85 6.30 0.07
CA PHE A 134 -15.66 5.16 0.96
C PHE A 134 -14.21 4.67 0.93
N LEU A 135 -13.68 4.42 -0.26
CA LEU A 135 -12.28 3.98 -0.41
C LEU A 135 -11.29 5.05 0.04
N GLY A 136 -11.57 6.32 -0.25
CA GLY A 136 -10.73 7.45 0.15
C GLY A 136 -10.63 7.60 1.67
N ILE A 137 -11.77 7.58 2.36
CA ILE A 137 -11.81 7.67 3.84
C ILE A 137 -11.15 6.45 4.48
N ASN A 138 -11.42 5.25 3.96
CA ASN A 138 -10.78 4.04 4.47
C ASN A 138 -9.25 4.09 4.31
N SER A 139 -8.77 4.53 3.14
CA SER A 139 -7.33 4.72 2.91
C SER A 139 -6.73 5.80 3.81
N LEU A 140 -7.45 6.91 4.05
CA LEU A 140 -7.01 7.96 4.96
C LEU A 140 -6.77 7.40 6.37
N VAL A 141 -7.75 6.68 6.93
CA VAL A 141 -7.65 6.07 8.26
C VAL A 141 -6.46 5.12 8.32
N TYR A 142 -6.33 4.25 7.33
CA TYR A 142 -5.23 3.29 7.23
C TYR A 142 -3.85 3.98 7.22
N TYR A 143 -3.65 4.98 6.37
CA TYR A 143 -2.37 5.68 6.29
C TYR A 143 -2.07 6.55 7.50
N VAL A 144 -3.08 7.11 8.15
CA VAL A 144 -2.89 7.85 9.41
C VAL A 144 -2.41 6.90 10.51
N ILE A 145 -3.08 5.77 10.70
CA ILE A 145 -2.68 4.78 11.71
C ILE A 145 -1.27 4.29 11.44
N ILE A 146 -0.97 3.83 10.23
CA ILE A 146 0.35 3.33 9.87
C ILE A 146 1.43 4.41 10.03
N GLY A 147 1.16 5.63 9.58
CA GLY A 147 2.13 6.71 9.66
C GLY A 147 2.49 7.14 11.08
N TRP A 148 1.52 7.10 12.00
CA TRP A 148 1.72 7.54 13.37
C TRP A 148 2.07 6.41 14.33
N LEU A 149 1.81 5.15 13.99
CA LEU A 149 2.03 4.00 14.87
C LEU A 149 3.47 3.95 15.45
N PRO A 150 4.55 4.12 14.68
CA PRO A 150 5.90 4.09 15.26
C PRO A 150 6.10 5.21 16.30
N ALA A 151 5.61 6.41 16.02
CA ALA A 151 5.71 7.53 16.95
C ALA A 151 4.91 7.29 18.25
N ILE A 152 3.72 6.71 18.15
CA ILE A 152 2.90 6.30 19.28
C ILE A 152 3.63 5.25 20.13
N LEU A 153 4.21 4.23 19.52
CA LEU A 153 4.95 3.19 20.23
C LEU A 153 6.17 3.77 20.97
N ILE A 154 6.95 4.63 20.31
CA ILE A 154 8.11 5.30 20.94
C ILE A 154 7.66 6.16 22.12
N SER A 155 6.55 6.90 22.02
CA SER A 155 6.03 7.70 23.14
C SER A 155 5.58 6.87 24.34
N HIS A 156 5.31 5.57 24.14
CA HIS A 156 5.00 4.59 25.19
C HIS A 156 6.20 3.77 25.66
N GLY A 157 7.45 4.20 25.32
CA GLY A 157 8.67 3.62 25.86
C GLY A 157 9.27 2.46 25.03
N TYR A 158 8.72 2.17 23.84
CA TYR A 158 9.36 1.21 22.95
C TYR A 158 10.61 1.82 22.28
N SER A 159 11.63 1.01 22.06
CA SER A 159 12.79 1.45 21.29
C SER A 159 12.44 1.63 19.80
N GLU A 160 13.21 2.45 19.07
CA GLU A 160 13.01 2.66 17.64
C GLU A 160 13.02 1.34 16.84
N ALA A 161 13.92 0.42 17.20
CA ALA A 161 14.01 -0.89 16.57
C ALA A 161 12.76 -1.76 16.85
N GLN A 162 12.23 -1.72 18.07
CA GLN A 162 11.00 -2.42 18.43
C GLN A 162 9.78 -1.82 17.71
N ALA A 163 9.68 -0.50 17.68
CA ALA A 163 8.60 0.19 16.98
C ALA A 163 8.62 -0.14 15.46
N GLY A 164 9.81 -0.16 14.84
CA GLY A 164 9.98 -0.57 13.44
C GLY A 164 9.60 -2.03 13.19
N SER A 165 9.97 -2.94 14.07
CA SER A 165 9.63 -4.37 13.97
C SER A 165 8.13 -4.61 14.14
N LEU A 166 7.50 -3.97 15.12
CA LEU A 166 6.05 -4.05 15.35
C LEU A 166 5.26 -3.45 14.18
N HIS A 167 5.73 -2.33 13.63
CA HIS A 167 5.15 -1.77 12.42
C HIS A 167 5.26 -2.73 11.23
N GLY A 168 6.41 -3.40 11.06
CA GLY A 168 6.59 -4.44 10.05
C GLY A 168 5.65 -5.63 10.24
N LEU A 169 5.45 -6.08 11.49
CA LEU A 169 4.51 -7.16 11.82
C LEU A 169 3.07 -6.77 11.48
N LEU A 170 2.67 -5.54 11.79
CA LEU A 170 1.35 -5.01 11.40
C LEU A 170 1.16 -5.06 9.86
N GLN A 171 2.18 -4.66 9.11
CA GLN A 171 2.12 -4.70 7.65
C GLN A 171 1.92 -6.13 7.11
N LEU A 172 2.54 -7.13 7.72
CA LEU A 172 2.29 -8.53 7.39
C LEU A 172 0.87 -8.96 7.79
N ALA A 173 0.41 -8.57 8.98
CA ALA A 173 -0.92 -8.90 9.46
C ALA A 173 -2.01 -8.31 8.55
N THR A 174 -1.84 -7.10 8.03
CA THR A 174 -2.78 -6.50 7.07
C THR A 174 -2.79 -7.19 5.70
N ALA A 175 -1.71 -7.89 5.34
CA ALA A 175 -1.66 -8.66 4.09
C ALA A 175 -2.41 -10.01 4.19
N ALA A 176 -2.52 -10.60 5.38
CA ALA A 176 -3.17 -11.90 5.60
C ALA A 176 -4.65 -11.93 5.16
N PRO A 177 -5.51 -10.95 5.49
CA PRO A 177 -6.87 -10.89 4.98
C PRO A 177 -6.96 -10.85 3.46
N GLY A 178 -6.00 -10.20 2.78
CA GLY A 178 -5.94 -10.16 1.33
C GLY A 178 -5.81 -11.54 0.67
N LEU A 179 -5.23 -12.50 1.36
CA LEU A 179 -5.18 -13.91 0.92
C LEU A 179 -6.42 -14.70 1.32
N LEU A 180 -6.91 -14.49 2.55
CA LEU A 180 -7.99 -15.28 3.12
C LEU A 180 -9.36 -14.89 2.57
N ILE A 181 -9.63 -13.59 2.45
CA ILE A 181 -10.93 -13.08 2.00
C ILE A 181 -11.33 -13.62 0.63
N PRO A 182 -10.48 -13.66 -0.41
CA PRO A 182 -10.84 -14.20 -1.70
C PRO A 182 -11.24 -15.68 -1.67
N LEU A 183 -10.70 -16.48 -0.72
CA LEU A 183 -11.05 -17.89 -0.56
C LEU A 183 -12.49 -18.08 -0.06
N PHE A 184 -12.99 -17.16 0.77
CA PHE A 184 -14.33 -17.21 1.34
C PHE A 184 -15.35 -16.39 0.54
N LEU A 185 -14.89 -15.34 -0.13
CA LEU A 185 -15.77 -14.33 -0.75
C LEU A 185 -16.58 -14.91 -1.92
N HIS A 186 -16.10 -15.96 -2.60
CA HIS A 186 -16.83 -16.59 -3.71
C HIS A 186 -18.09 -17.34 -3.25
N HIS A 187 -18.19 -17.66 -1.96
CA HIS A 187 -19.39 -18.28 -1.38
C HIS A 187 -20.44 -17.25 -0.91
N VAL A 188 -20.10 -15.98 -0.84
CA VAL A 188 -20.98 -14.93 -0.31
C VAL A 188 -21.58 -14.12 -1.43
N LYS A 189 -22.90 -14.22 -1.58
CA LYS A 189 -23.67 -13.50 -2.63
C LYS A 189 -23.76 -11.99 -2.38
N ASP A 190 -23.82 -11.56 -1.11
CA ASP A 190 -23.91 -10.14 -0.73
C ASP A 190 -22.68 -9.73 0.10
N GLN A 191 -21.87 -8.85 -0.50
CA GLN A 191 -20.63 -8.36 0.11
C GLN A 191 -20.83 -7.17 1.05
N ARG A 192 -22.06 -6.60 1.12
CA ARG A 192 -22.35 -5.40 1.93
C ARG A 192 -22.14 -5.66 3.43
N GLY A 193 -22.56 -6.83 3.91
CA GLY A 193 -22.38 -7.21 5.31
C GLY A 193 -20.91 -7.33 5.69
N ILE A 194 -20.08 -7.89 4.81
CA ILE A 194 -18.62 -8.00 5.04
C ILE A 194 -17.98 -6.61 5.06
N ALA A 195 -18.33 -5.73 4.13
CA ALA A 195 -17.82 -4.36 4.08
C ALA A 195 -18.19 -3.58 5.35
N ALA A 196 -19.44 -3.70 5.83
CA ALA A 196 -19.89 -3.07 7.06
C ALA A 196 -19.16 -3.62 8.30
N PHE A 197 -18.95 -4.94 8.36
CA PHE A 197 -18.18 -5.58 9.44
C PHE A 197 -16.73 -5.10 9.48
N VAL A 198 -16.05 -5.04 8.35
CA VAL A 198 -14.66 -4.54 8.25
C VAL A 198 -14.59 -3.08 8.67
N ALA A 199 -15.52 -2.23 8.21
CA ALA A 199 -15.58 -0.82 8.59
C ALA A 199 -15.79 -0.65 10.12
N LEU A 200 -16.65 -1.48 10.72
CA LEU A 200 -16.88 -1.48 12.17
C LEU A 200 -15.61 -1.90 12.93
N MET A 201 -14.92 -2.94 12.50
CA MET A 201 -13.66 -3.39 13.10
C MET A 201 -12.59 -2.30 13.04
N CYS A 202 -12.45 -1.60 11.91
CA CYS A 202 -11.54 -0.47 11.78
C CYS A 202 -11.92 0.68 12.74
N ALA A 203 -13.21 0.98 12.86
CA ALA A 203 -13.69 2.01 13.80
C ALA A 203 -13.39 1.64 15.25
N VAL A 204 -13.63 0.39 15.66
CA VAL A 204 -13.32 -0.12 17.01
C VAL A 204 -11.82 -0.06 17.27
N GLY A 205 -10.97 -0.47 16.32
CA GLY A 205 -9.52 -0.36 16.45
C GLY A 205 -9.05 1.10 16.63
N ALA A 206 -9.58 2.01 15.82
CA ALA A 206 -9.24 3.44 15.93
C ALA A 206 -9.68 4.05 17.30
N VAL A 207 -10.87 3.72 17.76
CA VAL A 207 -11.37 4.14 19.07
C VAL A 207 -10.53 3.54 20.20
N GLY A 208 -10.18 2.25 20.10
CA GLY A 208 -9.31 1.57 21.05
C GLY A 208 -7.94 2.24 21.19
N LEU A 209 -7.32 2.62 20.06
CA LEU A 209 -6.06 3.37 20.04
C LEU A 209 -6.18 4.74 20.74
N CYS A 210 -7.31 5.44 20.58
CA CYS A 210 -7.52 6.72 21.23
C CYS A 210 -7.68 6.62 22.74
N PHE A 211 -8.42 5.61 23.24
CA PHE A 211 -8.77 5.51 24.67
C PHE A 211 -7.81 4.63 25.47
N MET A 212 -7.14 3.65 24.83
CA MET A 212 -6.24 2.70 25.48
C MET A 212 -4.89 2.59 24.72
N PRO A 213 -4.13 3.67 24.60
CA PRO A 213 -2.87 3.65 23.82
C PRO A 213 -1.82 2.72 24.42
N ALA A 214 -1.87 2.42 25.72
CA ALA A 214 -0.97 1.45 26.35
C ALA A 214 -1.09 0.02 25.79
N HIS A 215 -2.21 -0.31 25.15
CA HIS A 215 -2.49 -1.59 24.50
C HIS A 215 -2.52 -1.44 22.97
N ALA A 216 -1.71 -0.53 22.41
CA ALA A 216 -1.71 -0.23 20.98
C ALA A 216 -1.56 -1.48 20.09
N ILE A 217 -0.77 -2.48 20.53
CA ILE A 217 -0.56 -3.74 19.81
C ILE A 217 -1.85 -4.56 19.65
N THR A 218 -2.78 -4.47 20.61
CA THR A 218 -4.05 -5.21 20.53
C THR A 218 -5.09 -4.53 19.65
N TRP A 219 -4.93 -3.23 19.40
CA TRP A 219 -5.86 -2.43 18.61
C TRP A 219 -5.42 -2.22 17.15
N THR A 220 -4.17 -2.51 16.82
CA THR A 220 -3.60 -2.42 15.48
C THR A 220 -3.58 -3.76 14.76
#